data_55dfc62ec28fd5054331a95681af00e8
#
_entry.id   55dfc62ec28fd5054331a95681af00e8
#
_cell.length_a   1.000
_cell.length_b   1.000
_cell.length_c   1.000
_cell.angle_alpha   90.00
_cell.angle_beta   90.00
_cell.angle_gamma   90.00
#
_symmetry.space_group_name_H-M   'P 1'
#
loop_
_entity.id
_entity.type
_entity.pdbx_description
1 polymer ?
#
loop_
_entity_poly.entity_id
_entity_poly.type
_entity_poly.pdbx_seq_one_letter_code
_entity_poly.pdbx_strand_id
1 'polypeptide(L)'
;VIILLTDGTNNAGDISPLTAAEIAKSFGIRVYTIGVGTNGLAPYPMLVAGGVQYLNVPVEIDTKTLAAISGKTDGEFYRATDNKKLEDVYKDIDKLEKTKLNVKQYSKRYEAYALFAWLAAAALLLEILLRMTILKKIP
;
A
#
# COMPACT_ATOMS: atom_id res chain seq x y z
N VAL A 1 -2.07 -0.41 -0.37
CA VAL A 1 -2.34 -1.71 0.27
C VAL A 1 -3.21 -1.53 1.50
N ILE A 2 -3.95 -2.57 1.87
CA ILE A 2 -4.74 -2.66 3.11
C ILE A 2 -4.20 -3.85 3.91
N ILE A 3 -4.06 -3.68 5.22
CA ILE A 3 -3.76 -4.78 6.14
C ILE A 3 -4.99 -4.98 7.02
N LEU A 4 -5.63 -6.13 6.88
CA LEU A 4 -6.80 -6.53 7.66
C LEU A 4 -6.36 -7.45 8.80
N LEU A 5 -6.47 -6.98 10.04
CA LEU A 5 -6.17 -7.73 11.25
C LEU A 5 -7.48 -8.11 11.94
N THR A 6 -7.68 -9.39 12.23
CA THR A 6 -8.89 -9.88 12.92
C THR A 6 -8.60 -11.11 13.76
N ASP A 7 -9.36 -11.26 14.83
CA ASP A 7 -9.32 -12.40 15.77
C ASP A 7 -10.59 -13.27 15.73
N GLY A 8 -11.53 -12.94 14.86
CA GLY A 8 -12.84 -13.60 14.82
C GLY A 8 -13.36 -13.92 13.43
N THR A 9 -14.66 -14.18 13.39
CA THR A 9 -15.44 -14.45 12.19
C THR A 9 -16.30 -13.25 11.82
N ASN A 10 -16.62 -13.12 10.52
CA ASN A 10 -17.55 -12.09 10.08
C ASN A 10 -19.00 -12.48 10.44
N ASN A 11 -19.63 -11.72 11.33
CA ASN A 11 -20.99 -11.96 11.82
C ASN A 11 -21.90 -10.74 11.71
N ALA A 12 -21.43 -9.64 11.11
CA ALA A 12 -22.20 -8.39 10.97
C ALA A 12 -21.74 -7.61 9.72
N GLY A 13 -22.59 -6.67 9.28
CA GLY A 13 -22.31 -5.79 8.15
C GLY A 13 -23.17 -6.08 6.93
N ASP A 14 -23.46 -5.02 6.15
CA ASP A 14 -24.32 -5.08 4.95
C ASP A 14 -23.59 -5.63 3.73
N ILE A 15 -22.27 -5.51 3.70
CA ILE A 15 -21.42 -5.95 2.57
C ILE A 15 -20.59 -7.15 3.02
N SER A 16 -20.65 -8.24 2.23
CA SER A 16 -19.83 -9.41 2.52
C SER A 16 -18.33 -9.10 2.36
N PRO A 17 -17.45 -9.71 3.17
CA PRO A 17 -16.00 -9.51 3.05
C PRO A 17 -15.44 -9.85 1.67
N LEU A 18 -16.00 -10.85 0.99
CA LEU A 18 -15.59 -11.23 -0.36
C LEU A 18 -15.99 -10.19 -1.42
N THR A 19 -17.16 -9.54 -1.26
CA THR A 19 -17.59 -8.44 -2.12
C THR A 19 -16.69 -7.22 -1.93
N ALA A 20 -16.33 -6.90 -0.67
CA ALA A 20 -15.38 -5.83 -0.38
C ALA A 20 -13.99 -6.11 -1.00
N ALA A 21 -13.54 -7.37 -1.00
CA ALA A 21 -12.30 -7.76 -1.66
C ALA A 21 -12.37 -7.60 -3.18
N GLU A 22 -13.50 -7.90 -3.82
CA GLU A 22 -13.71 -7.67 -5.26
C GLU A 22 -13.65 -6.19 -5.62
N ILE A 23 -14.23 -5.34 -4.79
CA ILE A 23 -14.14 -3.89 -4.94
C ILE A 23 -12.69 -3.43 -4.80
N ALA A 24 -11.97 -3.87 -3.77
CA ALA A 24 -10.56 -3.57 -3.58
C ALA A 24 -9.71 -3.97 -4.79
N LYS A 25 -9.95 -5.16 -5.33
CA LYS A 25 -9.30 -5.64 -6.55
C LYS A 25 -9.56 -4.74 -7.75
N SER A 26 -10.79 -4.27 -7.95
CA SER A 26 -11.14 -3.39 -9.07
C SER A 26 -10.38 -2.05 -9.03
N PHE A 27 -10.00 -1.60 -7.84
CA PHE A 27 -9.15 -0.42 -7.63
C PHE A 27 -7.64 -0.74 -7.61
N GLY A 28 -7.25 -1.99 -7.85
CA GLY A 28 -5.85 -2.42 -7.78
C GLY A 28 -5.27 -2.38 -6.37
N ILE A 29 -6.11 -2.45 -5.33
CA ILE A 29 -5.71 -2.41 -3.93
C ILE A 29 -5.49 -3.85 -3.45
N ARG A 30 -4.27 -4.17 -3.04
CA ARG A 30 -3.94 -5.44 -2.40
C ARG A 30 -4.37 -5.43 -0.94
N VAL A 31 -4.91 -6.57 -0.48
CA VAL A 31 -5.34 -6.76 0.89
C VAL A 31 -4.55 -7.92 1.50
N TYR A 32 -3.73 -7.63 2.48
CA TYR A 32 -3.07 -8.62 3.33
C TYR A 32 -3.97 -8.90 4.52
N THR A 33 -4.22 -10.18 4.80
CA THR A 33 -5.08 -10.58 5.90
C THR A 33 -4.27 -11.28 6.98
N ILE A 34 -4.46 -10.90 8.24
CA ILE A 34 -3.76 -11.46 9.39
C ILE A 34 -4.79 -11.97 10.39
N GLY A 35 -4.86 -13.28 10.56
CA GLY A 35 -5.65 -13.91 11.63
C GLY A 35 -4.83 -13.94 12.93
N VAL A 36 -5.31 -13.25 13.97
CA VAL A 36 -4.62 -13.18 15.27
C VAL A 36 -5.33 -14.07 16.28
N GLY A 37 -4.56 -14.82 17.05
CA GLY A 37 -5.06 -15.64 18.13
C GLY A 37 -4.76 -17.12 17.98
N THR A 38 -5.13 -17.87 18.99
CA THR A 38 -4.99 -19.32 19.05
C THR A 38 -6.37 -19.97 18.90
N ASN A 39 -6.43 -21.11 18.22
CA ASN A 39 -7.64 -21.94 18.27
C ASN A 39 -7.74 -22.52 19.68
N GLY A 40 -8.88 -22.37 20.31
CA GLY A 40 -9.08 -22.90 21.65
C GLY A 40 -10.41 -22.48 22.26
N LEU A 41 -10.48 -22.64 23.56
CA LEU A 41 -11.61 -22.21 24.36
C LEU A 41 -11.28 -20.88 25.05
N ALA A 42 -12.13 -19.89 24.92
CA ALA A 42 -12.00 -18.63 25.64
C ALA A 42 -13.15 -18.47 26.65
N PRO A 43 -12.89 -17.96 27.87
CA PRO A 43 -13.93 -17.70 28.84
C PRO A 43 -14.82 -16.54 28.38
N TYR A 44 -16.07 -16.81 28.06
CA TYR A 44 -17.09 -15.83 27.69
C TYR A 44 -18.00 -15.54 28.86
N PRO A 45 -18.18 -14.29 29.28
CA PRO A 45 -19.09 -13.94 30.38
C PRO A 45 -20.56 -14.03 29.93
N MET A 46 -21.34 -14.86 30.62
CA MET A 46 -22.79 -14.94 30.43
C MET A 46 -23.50 -14.46 31.67
N LEU A 47 -24.55 -13.64 31.48
CA LEU A 47 -25.44 -13.23 32.54
C LEU A 47 -26.46 -14.35 32.83
N VAL A 48 -26.41 -14.91 34.05
CA VAL A 48 -27.37 -15.89 34.54
C VAL A 48 -28.12 -15.34 35.76
N ALA A 49 -29.21 -15.96 36.15
CA ALA A 49 -30.09 -15.48 37.25
C ALA A 49 -29.38 -15.29 38.61
N GLY A 50 -28.13 -15.74 38.74
CA GLY A 50 -27.28 -15.60 39.95
C GLY A 50 -26.06 -14.72 39.79
N GLY A 51 -25.90 -13.99 38.68
CA GLY A 51 -24.73 -13.15 38.41
C GLY A 51 -24.03 -13.48 37.07
N VAL A 52 -22.74 -13.16 36.96
CA VAL A 52 -21.96 -13.45 35.78
C VAL A 52 -21.27 -14.82 35.92
N GLN A 53 -21.53 -15.71 34.99
CA GLN A 53 -20.86 -17.01 34.89
C GLN A 53 -19.96 -17.05 33.62
N TYR A 54 -18.76 -17.56 33.74
CA TYR A 54 -17.86 -17.71 32.61
C TYR A 54 -18.02 -19.10 31.99
N LEU A 55 -18.39 -19.14 30.69
CA LEU A 55 -18.46 -20.35 29.90
C LEU A 55 -17.30 -20.36 28.89
N ASN A 56 -16.64 -21.50 28.80
CA ASN A 56 -15.60 -21.67 27.77
C ASN A 56 -16.27 -21.90 26.42
N VAL A 57 -16.10 -20.94 25.51
CA VAL A 57 -16.64 -20.98 24.13
C VAL A 57 -15.50 -21.24 23.17
N PRO A 58 -15.70 -22.10 22.15
CA PRO A 58 -14.70 -22.28 21.11
C PRO A 58 -14.48 -20.97 20.34
N VAL A 59 -13.23 -20.56 20.20
CA VAL A 59 -12.84 -19.42 19.36
C VAL A 59 -12.29 -19.97 18.06
N GLU A 60 -12.98 -19.65 16.97
CA GLU A 60 -12.56 -20.01 15.63
C GLU A 60 -12.24 -18.75 14.84
N ILE A 61 -11.08 -18.76 14.18
CA ILE A 61 -10.68 -17.74 13.21
C ILE A 61 -11.09 -18.25 11.83
N ASP A 62 -11.86 -17.47 11.09
CA ASP A 62 -12.27 -17.84 9.73
C ASP A 62 -11.12 -17.68 8.74
N THR A 63 -10.16 -18.59 8.83
CA THR A 63 -8.98 -18.63 7.97
C THR A 63 -9.33 -18.82 6.49
N LYS A 64 -10.46 -19.44 6.17
CA LYS A 64 -10.90 -19.68 4.79
C LYS A 64 -11.30 -18.37 4.12
N THR A 65 -12.13 -17.58 4.79
CA THR A 65 -12.54 -16.26 4.27
C THR A 65 -11.36 -15.30 4.17
N LEU A 66 -10.46 -15.29 5.18
CA LEU A 66 -9.27 -14.45 5.16
C LEU A 66 -8.33 -14.81 4.00
N ALA A 67 -8.07 -16.08 3.76
CA ALA A 67 -7.26 -16.53 2.64
C ALA A 67 -7.93 -16.23 1.28
N ALA A 68 -9.25 -16.31 1.20
CA ALA A 68 -9.98 -15.97 -0.01
C ALA A 68 -9.94 -14.47 -0.33
N ILE A 69 -10.00 -13.58 0.68
CA ILE A 69 -9.86 -12.13 0.52
C ILE A 69 -8.48 -11.78 -0.02
N SER A 70 -7.43 -12.26 0.64
CA SER A 70 -6.06 -11.98 0.23
C SER A 70 -5.75 -12.56 -1.17
N GLY A 71 -6.16 -13.80 -1.45
CA GLY A 71 -5.96 -14.42 -2.76
C GLY A 71 -6.68 -13.71 -3.91
N LYS A 72 -7.87 -13.13 -3.67
CA LYS A 72 -8.60 -12.34 -4.67
C LYS A 72 -7.90 -11.02 -5.02
N THR A 73 -7.15 -10.44 -4.10
CA THR A 73 -6.55 -9.10 -4.21
C THR A 73 -5.04 -9.12 -4.44
N ASP A 74 -4.47 -10.26 -4.82
CA ASP A 74 -3.03 -10.49 -4.99
C ASP A 74 -2.20 -10.15 -3.72
N GLY A 75 -2.83 -10.28 -2.56
CA GLY A 75 -2.20 -10.22 -1.24
C GLY A 75 -1.91 -11.61 -0.68
N GLU A 76 -1.50 -11.68 0.58
CA GLU A 76 -1.21 -12.92 1.29
C GLU A 76 -1.95 -13.00 2.63
N PHE A 77 -2.28 -14.24 3.04
CA PHE A 77 -2.84 -14.54 4.35
C PHE A 77 -1.73 -14.96 5.33
N TYR A 78 -1.74 -14.34 6.50
CA TYR A 78 -0.82 -14.67 7.59
C TYR A 78 -1.57 -15.06 8.85
N ARG A 79 -0.90 -15.83 9.70
CA ARG A 79 -1.41 -16.17 11.03
C ARG A 79 -0.40 -15.77 12.09
N ALA A 80 -0.83 -14.95 13.05
CA ALA A 80 -0.03 -14.54 14.18
C ALA A 80 -0.63 -15.08 15.50
N THR A 81 0.12 -15.90 16.22
CA THR A 81 -0.29 -16.46 17.52
C THR A 81 0.27 -15.68 18.70
N ASP A 82 1.25 -14.82 18.45
CA ASP A 82 1.94 -14.00 19.42
C ASP A 82 2.48 -12.71 18.79
N ASN A 83 2.90 -11.77 19.64
CA ASN A 83 3.39 -10.46 19.20
C ASN A 83 4.65 -10.55 18.33
N LYS A 84 5.52 -11.52 18.57
CA LYS A 84 6.75 -11.70 17.79
C LYS A 84 6.42 -12.11 16.36
N LYS A 85 5.53 -13.08 16.20
CA LYS A 85 5.05 -13.49 14.87
C LYS A 85 4.34 -12.35 14.14
N LEU A 86 3.56 -11.53 14.84
CA LEU A 86 2.92 -10.37 14.27
C LEU A 86 3.95 -9.37 13.74
N GLU A 87 5.02 -9.10 14.51
CA GLU A 87 6.12 -8.24 14.07
C GLU A 87 6.82 -8.78 12.82
N ASP A 88 7.07 -10.09 12.77
CA ASP A 88 7.69 -10.74 11.63
C ASP A 88 6.81 -10.64 10.38
N VAL A 89 5.49 -10.82 10.51
CA VAL A 89 4.51 -10.63 9.42
C VAL A 89 4.56 -9.21 8.86
N TYR A 90 4.60 -8.19 9.72
CA TYR A 90 4.71 -6.80 9.26
C TYR A 90 6.02 -6.54 8.50
N LYS A 91 7.13 -7.13 8.95
CA LYS A 91 8.42 -7.03 8.24
C LYS A 91 8.38 -7.70 6.86
N ASP A 92 7.69 -8.81 6.75
CA ASP A 92 7.55 -9.52 5.48
C ASP A 92 6.66 -8.75 4.50
N ILE A 93 5.53 -8.21 4.95
CA ILE A 93 4.68 -7.33 4.13
C ILE A 93 5.46 -6.09 3.66
N ASP A 94 6.24 -5.47 4.55
CA ASP A 94 7.07 -4.30 4.22
C ASP A 94 8.11 -4.63 3.13
N LYS A 95 8.76 -5.80 3.20
CA LYS A 95 9.68 -6.25 2.16
C LYS A 95 8.99 -6.47 0.82
N LEU A 96 7.82 -7.14 0.82
CA LEU A 96 7.05 -7.43 -0.39
C LEU A 96 6.60 -6.13 -1.08
N GLU A 97 6.16 -5.15 -0.31
CA GLU A 97 5.70 -3.87 -0.85
C GLU A 97 6.85 -2.98 -1.32
N LYS A 98 7.96 -2.92 -0.60
CA LYS A 98 9.16 -2.17 -1.01
C LYS A 98 9.77 -2.71 -2.31
N THR A 99 9.79 -4.02 -2.50
CA THR A 99 10.32 -4.64 -3.72
C THR A 99 9.51 -4.23 -4.95
N LYS A 100 8.19 -4.04 -4.81
CA LYS A 100 7.30 -3.63 -5.90
C LYS A 100 7.36 -2.12 -6.22
N LEU A 101 7.74 -1.29 -5.26
CA LEU A 101 7.89 0.16 -5.46
C LEU A 101 9.17 0.54 -6.24
N ASN A 102 10.19 -0.31 -6.26
CA ASN A 102 11.45 -0.06 -6.97
C ASN A 102 11.35 -0.06 -8.50
N VAL A 103 10.19 -0.33 -9.10
CA VAL A 103 10.00 -0.40 -10.56
C VAL A 103 9.54 0.93 -11.18
N LYS A 104 9.14 1.93 -10.40
CA LYS A 104 8.92 3.28 -10.92
C LYS A 104 10.21 4.10 -10.83
N GLN A 105 11.19 3.77 -11.70
CA GLN A 105 12.26 4.71 -12.00
C GLN A 105 11.63 5.98 -12.56
N TYR A 106 11.61 7.03 -11.76
CA TYR A 106 11.50 8.39 -12.28
C TYR A 106 12.75 8.65 -13.11
N SER A 107 12.69 8.45 -14.42
CA SER A 107 13.74 8.93 -15.31
C SER A 107 13.72 10.46 -15.17
N LYS A 108 14.69 11.01 -14.46
CA LYS A 108 14.97 12.44 -14.48
C LYS A 108 15.35 12.76 -15.93
N ARG A 109 14.41 13.30 -16.71
CA ARG A 109 14.74 13.87 -18.01
C ARG A 109 15.67 15.05 -17.75
N TYR A 110 16.93 14.90 -18.10
CA TYR A 110 17.83 16.01 -18.19
C TYR A 110 17.41 16.85 -19.40
N GLU A 111 16.80 17.98 -19.11
CA GLU A 111 16.43 18.93 -20.14
C GLU A 111 17.71 19.64 -20.58
N ALA A 112 18.24 19.26 -21.73
CA ALA A 112 19.47 19.83 -22.27
C ALA A 112 19.27 21.18 -22.98
N TYR A 113 18.09 21.79 -22.85
CA TYR A 113 17.76 23.05 -23.53
C TYR A 113 18.61 24.25 -23.06
N ALA A 114 19.09 24.23 -21.82
CA ALA A 114 19.86 25.33 -21.24
C ALA A 114 21.11 25.68 -22.06
N LEU A 115 21.82 24.70 -22.56
CA LEU A 115 23.00 24.89 -23.37
C LEU A 115 22.66 25.58 -24.72
N PHE A 116 21.59 25.18 -25.37
CA PHE A 116 21.11 25.79 -26.60
C PHE A 116 20.53 27.19 -26.38
N ALA A 117 19.87 27.43 -25.25
CA ALA A 117 19.38 28.76 -24.89
C ALA A 117 20.55 29.76 -24.69
N TRP A 118 21.60 29.35 -24.01
CA TRP A 118 22.81 30.20 -23.85
C TRP A 118 23.52 30.47 -25.15
N LEU A 119 23.63 29.49 -26.04
CA LEU A 119 24.22 29.69 -27.40
C LEU A 119 23.36 30.67 -28.21
N ALA A 120 22.06 30.56 -28.19
CA ALA A 120 21.17 31.49 -28.89
C ALA A 120 21.26 32.92 -28.33
N ALA A 121 21.32 33.08 -27.01
CA ALA A 121 21.53 34.38 -26.36
C ALA A 121 22.89 35.02 -26.75
N ALA A 122 23.96 34.21 -26.76
CA ALA A 122 25.29 34.67 -27.19
C ALA A 122 25.32 35.11 -28.67
N ALA A 123 24.66 34.37 -29.55
CA ALA A 123 24.57 34.71 -30.96
C ALA A 123 23.80 36.03 -31.19
N LEU A 124 22.69 36.25 -30.44
CA LEU A 124 21.93 37.52 -30.47
C LEU A 124 22.76 38.72 -30.01
N LEU A 125 23.50 38.54 -28.90
CA LEU A 125 24.40 39.60 -28.42
C LEU A 125 25.52 39.93 -29.42
N LEU A 126 26.09 38.92 -30.04
CA LEU A 126 27.11 39.09 -31.09
C LEU A 126 26.54 39.85 -32.31
N GLU A 127 25.34 39.51 -32.77
CA GLU A 127 24.65 40.22 -33.85
C GLU A 127 24.44 41.70 -33.52
N ILE A 128 23.97 42.03 -32.32
CA ILE A 128 23.78 43.42 -31.89
C ILE A 128 25.11 44.17 -31.86
N LEU A 129 26.16 43.57 -31.34
CA LEU A 129 27.50 44.17 -31.32
C LEU A 129 28.07 44.42 -32.74
N LEU A 130 27.93 43.45 -33.63
CA LEU A 130 28.34 43.62 -35.02
C LEU A 130 27.56 44.72 -35.74
N ARG A 131 26.26 44.83 -35.54
CA ARG A 131 25.44 45.92 -36.06
C ARG A 131 25.85 47.27 -35.54
N MET A 132 26.19 47.39 -34.27
CA MET A 132 26.57 48.67 -33.64
C MET A 132 27.99 49.09 -34.00
N THR A 133 28.92 48.16 -34.26
CA THR A 133 30.35 48.46 -34.49
C THR A 133 30.77 48.43 -35.97
N ILE A 134 30.43 47.41 -36.71
CA ILE A 134 30.96 47.20 -38.08
C ILE A 134 29.91 47.60 -39.13
N LEU A 135 28.64 47.24 -38.96
CA LEU A 135 27.58 47.48 -39.94
C LEU A 135 26.98 48.90 -39.89
N LYS A 136 27.37 49.70 -38.92
CA LYS A 136 26.90 51.12 -38.80
C LYS A 136 27.58 52.05 -39.83
N LYS A 137 28.54 51.54 -40.64
CA LYS A 137 29.33 52.31 -41.61
C LYS A 137 28.98 52.06 -43.07
N ILE A 138 27.80 51.46 -43.35
CA ILE A 138 27.35 51.35 -44.74
C ILE A 138 26.10 52.24 -44.86
N PRO A 139 26.19 53.41 -45.57
CA PRO A 139 25.07 54.26 -45.89
C PRO A 139 24.13 53.59 -46.89
#